data_9c73554eac161fc7819361977694a9f2
#
_entry.id   9c73554eac161fc7819361977694a9f2
#
_cell.length_a   1.000
_cell.length_b   1.000
_cell.length_c   1.000
_cell.angle_alpha   90.00
_cell.angle_beta   90.00
_cell.angle_gamma   90.00
#
_symmetry.space_group_name_H-M   'P 1'
#
loop_
_entity.id
_entity.type
_entity.pdbx_description
1 polymer ?
#
loop_
_entity_poly.entity_id
_entity_poly.type
_entity_poly.pdbx_seq_one_letter_code
_entity_poly.pdbx_strand_id
1 'polypeptide(L)'
;DPLEKFNKGKKTEALYAVESWYSWHSRDDYQNNILSIRNALLCSRDGKFEQTADGVSILNYVAAKGNHQLTQKVYKAVLAAADAIKAIPQPFRNNINSKEALAAQEACGELSEVLDKELKPWLRDNADEEAYKKIIKKYVDNVVLPTYADLVTKNEALLKAVEALRAKPSNEAFKAAADAWLDARAPWETSEAFLFGPVAKFNLDPNMDSWPLDQVHIVNILKTGDYSQLNWNPGQSEDAIQTAQNVRGYHTL
;
A
#
# COMPACT_ATOMS: atom_id res chain seq x y z
N ASP A 1 -12.98 6.51 -7.31
CA ASP A 1 -12.54 5.49 -8.28
C ASP A 1 -12.25 6.16 -9.63
N PRO A 2 -11.03 6.03 -10.17
CA PRO A 2 -10.64 6.59 -11.48
C PRO A 2 -11.50 6.06 -12.63
N LEU A 3 -11.78 4.76 -12.66
CA LEU A 3 -12.56 4.13 -13.72
C LEU A 3 -14.02 4.60 -13.73
N GLU A 4 -14.63 4.76 -12.57
CA GLU A 4 -15.99 5.31 -12.45
C GLU A 4 -16.07 6.73 -13.01
N LYS A 5 -15.10 7.58 -12.68
CA LYS A 5 -15.02 8.95 -13.24
C LYS A 5 -14.81 8.92 -14.75
N PHE A 6 -13.93 8.04 -15.24
CA PHE A 6 -13.69 7.86 -16.67
C PHE A 6 -14.97 7.47 -17.42
N ASN A 7 -15.70 6.49 -16.90
CA ASN A 7 -16.96 6.01 -17.50
C ASN A 7 -18.07 7.06 -17.49
N LYS A 8 -18.05 8.00 -16.54
CA LYS A 8 -18.93 9.17 -16.49
C LYS A 8 -18.49 10.30 -17.44
N GLY A 9 -17.49 10.09 -18.29
CA GLY A 9 -16.96 11.08 -19.23
C GLY A 9 -16.03 12.13 -18.60
N LYS A 10 -15.71 12.00 -17.30
CA LYS A 10 -14.87 12.93 -16.54
C LYS A 10 -13.39 12.53 -16.63
N LYS A 11 -12.84 12.51 -17.85
CA LYS A 11 -11.50 11.96 -18.12
C LYS A 11 -10.38 12.67 -17.34
N THR A 12 -10.41 13.99 -17.24
CA THR A 12 -9.41 14.75 -16.47
C THR A 12 -9.50 14.45 -15.00
N GLU A 13 -10.73 14.42 -14.42
CA GLU A 13 -10.91 14.05 -13.02
C GLU A 13 -10.48 12.60 -12.75
N ALA A 14 -10.70 11.69 -13.71
CA ALA A 14 -10.27 10.30 -13.62
C ALA A 14 -8.75 10.18 -13.52
N LEU A 15 -8.02 10.93 -14.34
CA LEU A 15 -6.56 10.95 -14.34
C LEU A 15 -6.00 11.41 -13.00
N TYR A 16 -6.53 12.49 -12.44
CA TYR A 16 -6.09 13.03 -11.15
C TYR A 16 -6.63 12.24 -9.94
N ALA A 17 -7.56 11.32 -10.14
CA ALA A 17 -8.01 10.39 -9.10
C ALA A 17 -7.15 9.12 -9.00
N VAL A 18 -6.22 8.91 -9.93
CA VAL A 18 -5.23 7.84 -9.83
C VAL A 18 -4.21 8.23 -8.78
N GLU A 19 -4.06 7.41 -7.75
CA GLU A 19 -3.04 7.59 -6.72
C GLU A 19 -1.64 7.63 -7.34
N SER A 20 -0.75 8.50 -6.84
CA SER A 20 0.61 8.66 -7.38
C SER A 20 0.65 8.87 -8.91
N TRP A 21 -0.37 9.49 -9.49
CA TRP A 21 -0.49 9.66 -10.96
C TRP A 21 0.75 10.30 -11.59
N TYR A 22 1.46 11.14 -10.86
CA TYR A 22 2.67 11.87 -11.29
C TYR A 22 3.91 10.97 -11.31
N SER A 23 3.97 9.94 -10.48
CA SER A 23 5.11 9.01 -10.41
C SER A 23 5.20 8.08 -11.62
N TRP A 24 4.07 7.85 -12.29
CA TRP A 24 3.86 6.88 -13.37
C TRP A 24 3.95 5.42 -12.92
N HIS A 25 4.04 5.18 -11.60
CA HIS A 25 4.22 3.86 -10.98
C HIS A 25 3.02 3.37 -10.16
N SER A 26 1.86 4.06 -10.24
CA SER A 26 0.64 3.70 -9.50
C SER A 26 0.25 2.22 -9.61
N ARG A 27 0.54 1.58 -10.74
CA ARG A 27 0.33 0.14 -10.91
C ARG A 27 1.13 -0.68 -9.90
N ASP A 28 2.36 -0.28 -9.65
CA ASP A 28 3.28 -0.99 -8.73
C ASP A 28 2.83 -0.76 -7.28
N ASP A 29 2.31 0.43 -6.95
CA ASP A 29 1.71 0.74 -5.64
C ASP A 29 0.49 -0.15 -5.40
N TYR A 30 -0.48 -0.18 -6.32
CA TYR A 30 -1.66 -1.05 -6.19
C TYR A 30 -1.30 -2.54 -6.11
N GLN A 31 -0.28 -2.99 -6.84
CA GLN A 31 0.19 -4.37 -6.72
C GLN A 31 0.74 -4.64 -5.32
N ASN A 32 1.54 -3.74 -4.76
CA ASN A 32 2.09 -3.87 -3.41
C ASN A 32 0.99 -3.93 -2.35
N ASN A 33 -0.12 -3.18 -2.53
CA ASN A 33 -1.28 -3.26 -1.64
C ASN A 33 -1.91 -4.67 -1.64
N ILE A 34 -2.07 -5.30 -2.80
CA ILE A 34 -2.54 -6.70 -2.85
C ILE A 34 -1.50 -7.67 -2.26
N LEU A 35 -0.20 -7.41 -2.48
CA LEU A 35 0.85 -8.23 -1.88
C LEU A 35 0.87 -8.12 -0.34
N SER A 36 0.43 -7.00 0.24
CA SER A 36 0.25 -6.87 1.69
C SER A 36 -0.79 -7.86 2.22
N ILE A 37 -1.91 -8.03 1.51
CA ILE A 37 -2.96 -9.02 1.83
C ILE A 37 -2.40 -10.44 1.74
N ARG A 38 -1.67 -10.75 0.65
CA ARG A 38 -1.01 -12.05 0.47
C ARG A 38 -0.07 -12.35 1.65
N ASN A 39 0.75 -11.39 2.02
CA ASN A 39 1.72 -11.54 3.10
C ASN A 39 1.03 -11.79 4.46
N ALA A 40 -0.12 -11.14 4.71
CA ALA A 40 -0.93 -11.39 5.90
C ALA A 40 -1.53 -12.81 5.90
N LEU A 41 -2.07 -13.27 4.77
CA LEU A 41 -2.63 -14.61 4.64
C LEU A 41 -1.59 -15.72 4.84
N LEU A 42 -0.34 -15.48 4.41
CA LEU A 42 0.76 -16.43 4.49
C LEU A 42 1.62 -16.30 5.76
N CYS A 43 1.54 -15.19 6.49
CA CYS A 43 2.50 -14.79 7.52
C CYS A 43 3.96 -14.86 7.01
N SER A 44 4.18 -14.49 5.75
CA SER A 44 5.47 -14.51 5.06
C SER A 44 5.50 -13.48 3.93
N ARG A 45 6.70 -12.95 3.64
CA ARG A 45 6.94 -11.97 2.58
C ARG A 45 7.47 -12.60 1.27
N ASP A 46 7.82 -13.90 1.28
CA ASP A 46 8.37 -14.62 0.11
C ASP A 46 7.32 -14.99 -0.95
N GLY A 47 6.04 -14.87 -0.60
CA GLY A 47 4.93 -15.13 -1.51
C GLY A 47 4.63 -16.59 -1.78
N LYS A 48 5.31 -17.51 -1.10
CA LYS A 48 5.13 -18.95 -1.29
C LYS A 48 4.12 -19.48 -0.27
N PHE A 49 3.18 -20.24 -0.75
CA PHE A 49 2.29 -21.01 0.10
C PHE A 49 2.82 -22.44 0.21
N GLU A 50 3.34 -22.78 1.37
CA GLU A 50 3.70 -24.14 1.74
C GLU A 50 2.75 -24.58 2.84
N GLN A 51 1.99 -25.64 2.59
CA GLN A 51 1.12 -26.22 3.60
C GLN A 51 1.98 -26.88 4.67
N THR A 52 1.97 -26.30 5.87
CA THR A 52 2.71 -26.82 7.02
C THR A 52 1.76 -27.50 7.99
N ALA A 53 2.23 -28.56 8.65
CA ALA A 53 1.42 -29.32 9.62
C ALA A 53 1.09 -28.53 10.90
N ASP A 54 1.84 -27.45 11.18
CA ASP A 54 1.67 -26.61 12.36
C ASP A 54 0.55 -25.58 12.25
N GLY A 55 0.00 -25.35 11.05
CA GLY A 55 -1.10 -24.43 10.81
C GLY A 55 -0.85 -22.96 11.18
N VAL A 56 0.40 -22.52 11.17
CA VAL A 56 0.79 -21.19 11.72
C VAL A 56 0.68 -20.03 10.70
N SER A 57 -0.25 -20.08 9.77
CA SER A 57 -0.67 -18.91 8.99
C SER A 57 -2.18 -19.00 8.79
N ILE A 58 -2.81 -17.92 8.32
CA ILE A 58 -4.26 -17.95 8.07
C ILE A 58 -4.60 -19.10 7.12
N LEU A 59 -3.91 -19.20 5.98
CA LEU A 59 -4.20 -20.26 5.00
C LEU A 59 -3.84 -21.65 5.52
N ASN A 60 -2.74 -21.80 6.27
CA ASN A 60 -2.39 -23.08 6.88
C ASN A 60 -3.39 -23.49 7.95
N TYR A 61 -3.92 -22.54 8.73
CA TYR A 61 -4.96 -22.81 9.71
C TYR A 61 -6.24 -23.36 9.05
N VAL A 62 -6.69 -22.69 7.96
CA VAL A 62 -7.86 -23.14 7.19
C VAL A 62 -7.64 -24.54 6.63
N ALA A 63 -6.45 -24.82 6.06
CA ALA A 63 -6.07 -26.13 5.54
C ALA A 63 -6.00 -27.20 6.63
N ALA A 64 -5.39 -26.89 7.78
CA ALA A 64 -5.26 -27.83 8.91
C ALA A 64 -6.61 -28.22 9.53
N LYS A 65 -7.63 -27.36 9.43
CA LYS A 65 -9.03 -27.66 9.81
C LYS A 65 -9.79 -28.41 8.69
N GLY A 66 -9.11 -28.81 7.59
CA GLY A 66 -9.67 -29.63 6.51
C GLY A 66 -10.35 -28.85 5.38
N ASN A 67 -10.38 -27.51 5.41
CA ASN A 67 -11.00 -26.74 4.34
C ASN A 67 -10.00 -26.36 3.23
N HIS A 68 -9.47 -27.37 2.56
CA HIS A 68 -8.51 -27.21 1.46
C HIS A 68 -9.09 -26.44 0.27
N GLN A 69 -10.40 -26.55 0.02
CA GLN A 69 -11.07 -25.84 -1.06
C GLN A 69 -11.01 -24.32 -0.83
N LEU A 70 -11.39 -23.86 0.35
CA LEU A 70 -11.33 -22.44 0.70
C LEU A 70 -9.89 -21.92 0.70
N THR A 71 -8.94 -22.70 1.24
CA THR A 71 -7.51 -22.39 1.21
C THR A 71 -7.03 -22.10 -0.21
N GLN A 72 -7.30 -23.00 -1.15
CA GLN A 72 -6.89 -22.85 -2.55
C GLN A 72 -7.62 -21.70 -3.24
N LYS A 73 -8.91 -21.51 -2.94
CA LYS A 73 -9.70 -20.42 -3.51
C LYS A 73 -9.12 -19.05 -3.12
N VAL A 74 -8.87 -18.82 -1.83
CA VAL A 74 -8.29 -17.57 -1.33
C VAL A 74 -6.90 -17.33 -1.90
N TYR A 75 -6.04 -18.37 -1.89
CA TYR A 75 -4.69 -18.24 -2.41
C TYR A 75 -4.67 -17.88 -3.90
N LYS A 76 -5.50 -18.56 -4.71
CA LYS A 76 -5.62 -18.26 -6.14
C LYS A 76 -6.18 -16.87 -6.39
N ALA A 77 -7.17 -16.43 -5.62
CA ALA A 77 -7.77 -15.10 -5.78
C ALA A 77 -6.77 -13.98 -5.51
N VAL A 78 -5.95 -14.08 -4.44
CA VAL A 78 -4.95 -13.05 -4.15
C VAL A 78 -3.83 -13.02 -5.20
N LEU A 79 -3.41 -14.15 -5.74
CA LEU A 79 -2.44 -14.19 -6.83
C LEU A 79 -3.03 -13.62 -8.12
N ALA A 80 -4.27 -14.00 -8.47
CA ALA A 80 -4.95 -13.48 -9.66
C ALA A 80 -5.10 -11.96 -9.62
N ALA A 81 -5.47 -11.38 -8.48
CA ALA A 81 -5.57 -9.93 -8.31
C ALA A 81 -4.21 -9.25 -8.49
N ALA A 82 -3.14 -9.77 -7.85
CA ALA A 82 -1.79 -9.21 -7.99
C ALA A 82 -1.26 -9.31 -9.43
N ASP A 83 -1.48 -10.42 -10.11
CA ASP A 83 -1.04 -10.64 -11.50
C ASP A 83 -1.86 -9.79 -12.49
N ALA A 84 -3.16 -9.65 -12.27
CA ALA A 84 -4.02 -8.80 -13.09
C ALA A 84 -3.61 -7.33 -13.00
N ILE A 85 -3.31 -6.81 -11.80
CA ILE A 85 -2.78 -5.45 -11.64
C ILE A 85 -1.44 -5.30 -12.35
N LYS A 86 -0.53 -6.26 -12.19
CA LYS A 86 0.77 -6.26 -12.86
C LYS A 86 0.67 -6.23 -14.39
N ALA A 87 -0.39 -6.81 -14.95
CA ALA A 87 -0.63 -6.84 -16.39
C ALA A 87 -1.10 -5.49 -16.96
N ILE A 88 -1.53 -4.54 -16.14
CA ILE A 88 -1.97 -3.21 -16.59
C ILE A 88 -0.79 -2.49 -17.27
N PRO A 89 -0.96 -1.94 -18.51
CA PRO A 89 0.08 -1.16 -19.14
C PRO A 89 0.45 0.08 -18.33
N GLN A 90 1.73 0.38 -18.23
CA GLN A 90 2.20 1.61 -17.60
C GLN A 90 2.28 2.77 -18.59
N PRO A 91 2.05 4.01 -18.14
CA PRO A 91 1.54 4.35 -16.80
C PRO A 91 0.03 4.10 -16.70
N PHE A 92 -0.43 3.64 -15.55
CA PHE A 92 -1.85 3.32 -15.32
C PHE A 92 -2.77 4.50 -15.63
N ARG A 93 -2.36 5.72 -15.26
CA ARG A 93 -3.15 6.94 -15.52
C ARG A 93 -3.55 7.13 -17.00
N ASN A 94 -2.79 6.58 -17.95
CA ASN A 94 -3.08 6.63 -19.38
C ASN A 94 -3.89 5.41 -19.84
N ASN A 95 -4.06 4.40 -18.98
CA ASN A 95 -4.63 3.10 -19.29
C ASN A 95 -5.80 2.73 -18.37
N ILE A 96 -6.47 3.74 -17.78
CA ILE A 96 -7.54 3.57 -16.76
C ILE A 96 -8.67 2.66 -17.26
N ASN A 97 -8.99 2.68 -18.54
CA ASN A 97 -10.05 1.88 -19.15
C ASN A 97 -9.53 0.78 -20.08
N SER A 98 -8.26 0.39 -19.95
CA SER A 98 -7.74 -0.75 -20.69
C SER A 98 -8.43 -2.04 -20.28
N LYS A 99 -8.40 -3.05 -21.16
CA LYS A 99 -8.96 -4.37 -20.81
C LYS A 99 -8.26 -5.01 -19.61
N GLU A 100 -6.98 -4.72 -19.43
CA GLU A 100 -6.19 -5.19 -18.29
C GLU A 100 -6.62 -4.49 -17.00
N ALA A 101 -6.93 -3.18 -17.04
CA ALA A 101 -7.44 -2.45 -15.88
C ALA A 101 -8.83 -2.95 -15.45
N LEU A 102 -9.69 -3.26 -16.42
CA LEU A 102 -11.01 -3.86 -16.15
C LEU A 102 -10.86 -5.27 -15.54
N ALA A 103 -9.97 -6.10 -16.10
CA ALA A 103 -9.70 -7.43 -15.55
C ALA A 103 -9.11 -7.36 -14.13
N ALA A 104 -8.25 -6.37 -13.86
CA ALA A 104 -7.70 -6.16 -12.51
C ALA A 104 -8.81 -5.74 -11.52
N GLN A 105 -9.73 -4.87 -11.92
CA GLN A 105 -10.87 -4.49 -11.08
C GLN A 105 -11.75 -5.70 -10.76
N GLU A 106 -12.04 -6.55 -11.75
CA GLU A 106 -12.82 -7.78 -11.57
C GLU A 106 -12.11 -8.74 -10.59
N ALA A 107 -10.82 -9.02 -10.80
CA ALA A 107 -10.04 -9.89 -9.94
C ALA A 107 -9.93 -9.38 -8.49
N CYS A 108 -9.79 -8.07 -8.28
CA CYS A 108 -9.83 -7.46 -6.95
C CYS A 108 -11.23 -7.59 -6.32
N GLY A 109 -12.29 -7.45 -7.10
CA GLY A 109 -13.67 -7.68 -6.66
C GLY A 109 -13.88 -9.13 -6.20
N GLU A 110 -13.43 -10.11 -6.98
CA GLU A 110 -13.48 -11.53 -6.62
C GLU A 110 -12.68 -11.83 -5.33
N LEU A 111 -11.48 -11.24 -5.19
CA LEU A 111 -10.71 -11.37 -3.96
C LEU A 111 -11.47 -10.81 -2.76
N SER A 112 -12.02 -9.61 -2.88
CA SER A 112 -12.82 -8.99 -1.81
C SER A 112 -14.00 -9.87 -1.41
N GLU A 113 -14.74 -10.42 -2.39
CA GLU A 113 -15.88 -11.31 -2.13
C GLU A 113 -15.48 -12.58 -1.38
N VAL A 114 -14.41 -13.24 -1.80
CA VAL A 114 -13.91 -14.45 -1.16
C VAL A 114 -13.46 -14.16 0.28
N LEU A 115 -12.78 -13.04 0.50
CA LEU A 115 -12.35 -12.65 1.85
C LEU A 115 -13.53 -12.34 2.76
N ASP A 116 -14.48 -11.52 2.31
CA ASP A 116 -15.58 -11.06 3.14
C ASP A 116 -16.71 -12.09 3.32
N LYS A 117 -17.05 -12.81 2.24
CA LYS A 117 -18.22 -13.72 2.24
C LYS A 117 -17.87 -15.16 2.62
N GLU A 118 -16.61 -15.57 2.48
CA GLU A 118 -16.21 -16.95 2.72
C GLU A 118 -15.16 -17.08 3.82
N LEU A 119 -13.99 -16.42 3.70
CA LEU A 119 -12.90 -16.58 4.65
C LEU A 119 -13.24 -16.01 6.02
N LYS A 120 -13.69 -14.76 6.08
CA LYS A 120 -14.00 -14.07 7.33
C LYS A 120 -15.09 -14.76 8.15
N PRO A 121 -16.25 -15.16 7.59
CA PRO A 121 -17.24 -15.95 8.31
C PRO A 121 -16.68 -17.29 8.79
N TRP A 122 -15.93 -17.99 7.92
CA TRP A 122 -15.33 -19.27 8.28
C TRP A 122 -14.36 -19.14 9.45
N LEU A 123 -13.49 -18.13 9.45
CA LEU A 123 -12.56 -17.87 10.55
C LEU A 123 -13.29 -17.57 11.86
N ARG A 124 -14.38 -16.78 11.80
CA ARG A 124 -15.21 -16.49 12.97
C ARG A 124 -15.84 -17.76 13.54
N ASP A 125 -16.40 -18.60 12.67
CA ASP A 125 -17.14 -19.80 13.07
C ASP A 125 -16.22 -20.95 13.54
N ASN A 126 -14.93 -20.90 13.18
CA ASN A 126 -13.88 -21.84 13.58
C ASN A 126 -12.80 -21.19 14.47
N ALA A 127 -13.16 -20.15 15.22
CA ALA A 127 -12.22 -19.42 16.05
C ALA A 127 -11.52 -20.30 17.09
N ASP A 128 -10.19 -20.13 17.19
CA ASP A 128 -9.33 -20.80 18.16
C ASP A 128 -8.31 -19.76 18.65
N GLU A 129 -8.49 -19.30 19.88
CA GLU A 129 -7.69 -18.21 20.42
C GLU A 129 -6.20 -18.52 20.47
N GLU A 130 -5.83 -19.75 20.83
CA GLU A 130 -4.42 -20.14 20.92
C GLU A 130 -3.77 -20.28 19.52
N ALA A 131 -4.52 -20.76 18.53
CA ALA A 131 -4.06 -20.76 17.15
C ALA A 131 -3.90 -19.34 16.61
N TYR A 132 -4.84 -18.45 16.90
CA TYR A 132 -4.78 -17.06 16.45
C TYR A 132 -3.62 -16.28 17.08
N LYS A 133 -3.33 -16.50 18.36
CA LYS A 133 -2.15 -15.91 19.01
C LYS A 133 -0.86 -16.31 18.30
N LYS A 134 -0.71 -17.58 17.90
CA LYS A 134 0.45 -18.06 17.16
C LYS A 134 0.55 -17.44 15.77
N ILE A 135 -0.57 -17.35 15.05
CA ILE A 135 -0.65 -16.73 13.72
C ILE A 135 -0.27 -15.25 13.82
N ILE A 136 -0.86 -14.52 14.77
CA ILE A 136 -0.57 -13.09 14.98
C ILE A 136 0.91 -12.90 15.31
N LYS A 137 1.46 -13.71 16.22
CA LYS A 137 2.90 -13.62 16.54
C LYS A 137 3.77 -13.84 15.31
N LYS A 138 3.51 -14.89 14.53
CA LYS A 138 4.27 -15.16 13.30
C LYS A 138 4.12 -14.04 12.27
N TYR A 139 2.92 -13.51 12.12
CA TYR A 139 2.67 -12.38 11.23
C TYR A 139 3.47 -11.15 11.62
N VAL A 140 3.46 -10.80 12.91
CA VAL A 140 4.24 -9.67 13.43
C VAL A 140 5.73 -9.89 13.21
N ASP A 141 6.27 -11.05 13.59
CA ASP A 141 7.70 -11.35 13.52
C ASP A 141 8.22 -11.43 12.08
N ASN A 142 7.44 -12.01 11.16
CA ASN A 142 7.91 -12.32 9.80
C ASN A 142 7.48 -11.30 8.74
N VAL A 143 6.44 -10.49 9.03
CA VAL A 143 5.90 -9.54 8.06
C VAL A 143 5.99 -8.12 8.60
N VAL A 144 5.31 -7.82 9.72
CA VAL A 144 5.17 -6.44 10.19
C VAL A 144 6.52 -5.82 10.55
N LEU A 145 7.26 -6.44 11.46
CA LEU A 145 8.56 -5.91 11.92
C LEU A 145 9.59 -5.83 10.80
N PRO A 146 9.79 -6.87 9.95
CA PRO A 146 10.72 -6.77 8.84
C PRO A 146 10.32 -5.73 7.78
N THR A 147 9.02 -5.52 7.54
CA THR A 147 8.55 -4.49 6.59
C THR A 147 8.86 -3.10 7.11
N TYR A 148 8.64 -2.82 8.40
CA TYR A 148 9.02 -1.54 8.98
C TYR A 148 10.54 -1.35 9.10
N ALA A 149 11.31 -2.40 9.33
CA ALA A 149 12.77 -2.32 9.29
C ALA A 149 13.28 -1.94 7.89
N ASP A 150 12.72 -2.55 6.83
CA ASP A 150 13.01 -2.16 5.44
C ASP A 150 12.58 -0.72 5.16
N LEU A 151 11.41 -0.31 5.65
CA LEU A 151 10.91 1.07 5.50
C LEU A 151 11.91 2.08 6.08
N VAL A 152 12.41 1.86 7.29
CA VAL A 152 13.43 2.73 7.91
C VAL A 152 14.69 2.79 7.05
N THR A 153 15.25 1.63 6.69
CA THR A 153 16.50 1.55 5.91
C THR A 153 16.39 2.25 4.56
N LYS A 154 15.26 2.07 3.87
CA LYS A 154 15.04 2.65 2.55
C LYS A 154 14.74 4.15 2.60
N ASN A 155 14.05 4.62 3.64
CA ASN A 155 13.88 6.06 3.85
C ASN A 155 15.19 6.77 4.22
N GLU A 156 16.08 6.12 4.96
CA GLU A 156 17.43 6.65 5.18
C GLU A 156 18.24 6.76 3.86
N ALA A 157 18.09 5.78 2.98
CA ALA A 157 18.70 5.82 1.65
C ALA A 157 18.09 6.94 0.78
N LEU A 158 16.77 7.10 0.81
CA LEU A 158 16.08 8.20 0.13
C LEU A 158 16.56 9.57 0.63
N LEU A 159 16.64 9.76 1.95
CA LEU A 159 17.14 11.00 2.53
C LEU A 159 18.55 11.32 2.00
N LYS A 160 19.48 10.36 2.01
CA LYS A 160 20.84 10.53 1.49
C LYS A 160 20.84 10.90 -0.01
N ALA A 161 19.98 10.27 -0.81
CA ALA A 161 19.88 10.56 -2.24
C ALA A 161 19.34 11.98 -2.50
N VAL A 162 18.34 12.42 -1.75
CA VAL A 162 17.80 13.79 -1.82
C VAL A 162 18.82 14.82 -1.37
N GLU A 163 19.58 14.56 -0.30
CA GLU A 163 20.66 15.43 0.16
C GLU A 163 21.77 15.54 -0.88
N ALA A 164 22.14 14.44 -1.54
CA ALA A 164 23.13 14.45 -2.63
C ALA A 164 22.62 15.25 -3.84
N LEU A 165 21.35 15.11 -4.21
CA LEU A 165 20.71 15.91 -5.26
C LEU A 165 20.75 17.40 -4.90
N ARG A 166 20.40 17.76 -3.67
CA ARG A 166 20.46 19.15 -3.19
C ARG A 166 21.86 19.72 -3.23
N ALA A 167 22.87 18.94 -2.83
CA ALA A 167 24.27 19.38 -2.76
C ALA A 167 24.88 19.57 -4.15
N LYS A 168 24.53 18.70 -5.11
CA LYS A 168 25.05 18.73 -6.49
C LYS A 168 23.98 18.30 -7.48
N PRO A 169 23.08 19.20 -7.90
CA PRO A 169 22.03 18.88 -8.85
C PRO A 169 22.58 18.36 -10.18
N SER A 170 22.10 17.18 -10.62
CA SER A 170 22.37 16.58 -11.92
C SER A 170 21.27 15.59 -12.29
N ASN A 171 21.21 15.19 -13.57
CA ASN A 171 20.25 14.17 -14.00
C ASN A 171 20.48 12.82 -13.31
N GLU A 172 21.73 12.47 -13.07
CA GLU A 172 22.12 11.23 -12.38
C GLU A 172 21.68 11.28 -10.90
N ALA A 173 21.89 12.40 -10.21
CA ALA A 173 21.46 12.59 -8.82
C ALA A 173 19.94 12.61 -8.71
N PHE A 174 19.25 13.24 -9.68
CA PHE A 174 17.79 13.22 -9.74
C PHE A 174 17.25 11.79 -9.94
N LYS A 175 17.85 11.05 -10.89
CA LYS A 175 17.46 9.66 -11.11
C LYS A 175 17.69 8.79 -9.86
N ALA A 176 18.83 8.96 -9.19
CA ALA A 176 19.12 8.23 -7.96
C ALA A 176 18.12 8.53 -6.83
N ALA A 177 17.69 9.79 -6.69
CA ALA A 177 16.66 10.16 -5.73
C ALA A 177 15.29 9.58 -6.11
N ALA A 178 14.92 9.59 -7.39
CA ALA A 178 13.68 8.99 -7.87
C ALA A 178 13.66 7.47 -7.68
N ASP A 179 14.76 6.77 -8.00
CA ASP A 179 14.87 5.33 -7.77
C ASP A 179 14.76 5.01 -6.26
N ALA A 180 15.42 5.79 -5.39
CA ALA A 180 15.35 5.64 -3.94
C ALA A 180 13.94 5.91 -3.39
N TRP A 181 13.19 6.85 -4.00
CA TRP A 181 11.80 7.12 -3.64
C TRP A 181 10.91 5.91 -3.96
N LEU A 182 11.05 5.30 -5.14
CA LEU A 182 10.32 4.07 -5.51
C LEU A 182 10.64 2.92 -4.55
N ASP A 183 11.93 2.76 -4.22
CA ASP A 183 12.38 1.73 -3.28
C ASP A 183 11.83 1.94 -1.87
N ALA A 184 11.75 3.18 -1.39
CA ALA A 184 11.23 3.51 -0.07
C ALA A 184 9.70 3.35 0.00
N ARG A 185 9.01 3.57 -1.10
CA ARG A 185 7.57 3.42 -1.19
C ARG A 185 7.11 1.96 -1.11
N ALA A 186 7.85 1.03 -1.71
CA ALA A 186 7.46 -0.38 -1.77
C ALA A 186 7.16 -1.03 -0.38
N PRO A 187 7.98 -0.88 0.68
CA PRO A 187 7.64 -1.39 2.00
C PRO A 187 6.46 -0.64 2.64
N TRP A 188 6.24 0.65 2.32
CA TRP A 188 5.06 1.36 2.77
C TRP A 188 3.79 0.75 2.17
N GLU A 189 3.71 0.61 0.86
CA GLU A 189 2.58 0.01 0.16
C GLU A 189 2.31 -1.45 0.58
N THR A 190 3.37 -2.22 0.84
CA THR A 190 3.20 -3.58 1.38
C THR A 190 2.84 -3.62 2.86
N SER A 191 2.73 -2.47 3.54
CA SER A 191 2.20 -2.35 4.90
C SER A 191 0.69 -2.09 4.97
N GLU A 192 0.02 -1.88 3.85
CA GLU A 192 -1.39 -1.47 3.75
C GLU A 192 -2.33 -2.36 4.59
N ALA A 193 -2.12 -3.67 4.59
CA ALA A 193 -2.94 -4.62 5.37
C ALA A 193 -2.82 -4.47 6.89
N PHE A 194 -1.91 -3.65 7.41
CA PHE A 194 -1.70 -3.45 8.84
C PHE A 194 -1.55 -1.97 9.27
N LEU A 195 -2.16 -1.04 8.52
CA LEU A 195 -2.26 0.38 8.88
C LEU A 195 -3.28 0.64 9.99
N PHE A 196 -3.25 -0.16 11.04
CA PHE A 196 -4.10 -0.03 12.23
C PHE A 196 -3.25 -0.03 13.52
N GLY A 197 -3.90 0.04 14.68
CA GLY A 197 -3.20 0.06 15.96
C GLY A 197 -2.30 1.30 16.12
N PRO A 198 -0.98 1.15 16.33
CA PRO A 198 -0.07 2.29 16.50
C PRO A 198 -0.05 3.25 15.30
N VAL A 199 -0.09 2.73 14.07
CA VAL A 199 -0.06 3.56 12.85
C VAL A 199 -1.26 4.49 12.81
N ALA A 200 -2.47 3.97 13.02
CA ALA A 200 -3.69 4.76 13.09
C ALA A 200 -3.69 5.69 14.31
N LYS A 201 -3.28 5.18 15.49
CA LYS A 201 -3.25 5.96 16.73
C LYS A 201 -2.35 7.19 16.65
N PHE A 202 -1.23 7.09 15.95
CA PHE A 202 -0.25 8.17 15.81
C PHE A 202 -0.38 8.93 14.48
N ASN A 203 -1.45 8.69 13.71
CA ASN A 203 -1.67 9.34 12.41
C ASN A 203 -0.45 9.23 11.48
N LEU A 204 0.20 8.07 11.42
CA LEU A 204 1.40 7.91 10.61
C LEU A 204 1.10 7.94 9.12
N ASP A 205 0.00 7.31 8.71
CA ASP A 205 -0.42 7.25 7.31
C ASP A 205 -0.60 8.64 6.69
N PRO A 206 -1.46 9.55 7.18
CA PRO A 206 -1.60 10.87 6.58
C PRO A 206 -0.34 11.76 6.72
N ASN A 207 0.62 11.38 7.56
CA ASN A 207 1.92 12.06 7.62
C ASN A 207 2.91 11.59 6.57
N MET A 208 2.83 10.34 6.14
CA MET A 208 3.76 9.71 5.22
C MET A 208 3.23 9.64 3.79
N ASP A 209 1.89 9.52 3.63
CA ASP A 209 1.30 9.18 2.34
C ASP A 209 -0.08 9.82 2.11
N SER A 210 -0.27 11.05 2.57
CA SER A 210 -1.56 11.76 2.42
C SER A 210 -1.99 11.86 0.96
N TRP A 211 -3.21 11.41 0.67
CA TRP A 211 -3.82 11.51 -0.65
C TRP A 211 -5.33 11.84 -0.53
N PRO A 212 -5.89 12.77 -1.32
CA PRO A 212 -5.22 13.63 -2.30
C PRO A 212 -4.40 14.76 -1.68
N LEU A 213 -3.37 15.23 -2.42
CA LEU A 213 -2.56 16.38 -2.03
C LEU A 213 -3.29 17.71 -2.21
N ASP A 214 -2.96 18.70 -1.36
CA ASP A 214 -3.26 20.11 -1.63
C ASP A 214 -2.16 20.74 -2.51
N GLN A 215 -2.26 20.54 -3.82
CA GLN A 215 -1.29 21.05 -4.79
C GLN A 215 -1.17 22.57 -4.79
N VAL A 216 -2.26 23.30 -4.55
CA VAL A 216 -2.26 24.76 -4.50
C VAL A 216 -1.44 25.24 -3.31
N HIS A 217 -1.64 24.63 -2.17
CA HIS A 217 -0.91 24.94 -0.94
C HIS A 217 0.58 24.60 -1.07
N ILE A 218 0.92 23.44 -1.63
CA ILE A 218 2.33 23.05 -1.93
C ILE A 218 3.01 24.12 -2.80
N VAL A 219 2.37 24.54 -3.90
CA VAL A 219 2.92 25.59 -4.77
C VAL A 219 3.10 26.92 -4.02
N ASN A 220 2.20 27.28 -3.12
CA ASN A 220 2.33 28.48 -2.31
C ASN A 220 3.51 28.40 -1.34
N ILE A 221 3.70 27.24 -0.66
CA ILE A 221 4.87 27.01 0.21
C ILE A 221 6.18 27.16 -0.59
N LEU A 222 6.25 26.57 -1.77
CA LEU A 222 7.44 26.68 -2.64
C LEU A 222 7.71 28.12 -3.09
N LYS A 223 6.66 28.89 -3.38
CA LYS A 223 6.79 30.31 -3.80
C LYS A 223 7.21 31.23 -2.65
N THR A 224 6.69 31.01 -1.46
CA THR A 224 6.94 31.86 -0.30
C THR A 224 8.20 31.45 0.48
N GLY A 225 8.62 30.18 0.36
CA GLY A 225 9.68 29.59 1.17
C GLY A 225 9.29 29.40 2.64
N ASP A 226 8.00 29.50 2.97
CA ASP A 226 7.52 29.27 4.33
C ASP A 226 7.27 27.79 4.60
N TYR A 227 8.36 27.07 4.87
CA TYR A 227 8.33 25.63 5.18
C TYR A 227 7.82 25.34 6.62
N SER A 228 7.53 26.35 7.44
CA SER A 228 6.92 26.15 8.77
C SER A 228 5.54 25.48 8.68
N GLN A 229 4.85 25.68 7.56
CA GLN A 229 3.54 25.09 7.25
C GLN A 229 3.57 23.54 7.07
N LEU A 230 4.75 22.95 6.93
CA LEU A 230 4.92 21.50 6.92
C LEU A 230 4.89 20.87 8.33
N ASN A 231 4.96 21.70 9.37
CA ASN A 231 5.01 21.26 10.75
C ASN A 231 3.64 21.35 11.42
N TRP A 232 3.39 20.44 12.33
CA TRP A 232 2.22 20.46 13.19
C TRP A 232 2.57 19.94 14.59
N ASN A 233 1.71 20.25 15.56
CA ASN A 233 1.86 19.78 16.94
C ASN A 233 0.56 19.09 17.39
N PRO A 234 0.63 18.06 18.22
CA PRO A 234 -0.55 17.33 18.71
C PRO A 234 -1.60 18.19 19.46
N GLY A 235 -1.22 19.39 19.90
CA GLY A 235 -2.13 20.32 20.56
C GLY A 235 -2.84 21.31 19.63
N GLN A 236 -2.61 21.23 18.31
CA GLN A 236 -3.32 22.07 17.33
C GLN A 236 -4.70 21.49 17.01
N SER A 237 -5.54 22.29 16.35
CA SER A 237 -6.83 21.80 15.84
C SER A 237 -6.67 20.71 14.80
N GLU A 238 -7.65 19.83 14.67
CA GLU A 238 -7.66 18.77 13.65
C GLU A 238 -7.48 19.34 12.23
N ASP A 239 -8.15 20.46 11.92
CA ASP A 239 -8.01 21.14 10.62
C ASP A 239 -6.58 21.61 10.36
N ALA A 240 -5.88 22.15 11.37
CA ALA A 240 -4.49 22.59 11.23
C ALA A 240 -3.54 21.41 11.01
N ILE A 241 -3.77 20.31 11.73
CA ILE A 241 -3.01 19.06 11.56
C ILE A 241 -3.23 18.51 10.14
N GLN A 242 -4.47 18.37 9.70
CA GLN A 242 -4.80 17.86 8.37
C GLN A 242 -4.23 18.77 7.26
N THR A 243 -4.28 20.07 7.42
CA THR A 243 -3.69 21.04 6.48
C THR A 243 -2.19 20.79 6.30
N ALA A 244 -1.45 20.57 7.39
CA ALA A 244 -0.03 20.27 7.33
C ALA A 244 0.25 18.86 6.74
N GLN A 245 -0.60 17.88 7.04
CA GLN A 245 -0.48 16.53 6.50
C GLN A 245 -0.68 16.48 4.98
N ASN A 246 -1.62 17.26 4.44
CA ASN A 246 -1.95 17.27 3.01
C ASN A 246 -0.85 17.90 2.12
N VAL A 247 0.21 18.45 2.69
CA VAL A 247 1.32 19.10 1.97
C VAL A 247 2.67 18.44 2.23
N ARG A 248 2.68 17.20 2.77
CA ARG A 248 3.89 16.46 3.12
C ARG A 248 3.77 14.97 2.78
N GLY A 249 4.85 14.22 2.99
CA GLY A 249 4.90 12.79 2.74
C GLY A 249 5.39 12.44 1.33
N TYR A 250 5.27 11.17 0.97
CA TYR A 250 5.76 10.63 -0.30
C TYR A 250 5.19 11.35 -1.53
N HIS A 251 3.92 11.72 -1.48
CA HIS A 251 3.25 12.36 -2.61
C HIS A 251 3.71 13.80 -2.83
N THR A 252 4.28 14.47 -1.83
CA THR A 252 4.79 15.85 -1.95
C THR A 252 6.25 15.89 -2.36
N LEU A 253 7.05 14.89 -1.97
CA LEU A 253 8.48 14.82 -2.24
C LEU A 253 8.77 14.55 -3.71
#